data_ac729c9877592608d8b084a94d8d6cea
#
_entry.id   ac729c9877592608d8b084a94d8d6cea
#
_cell.length_a   1.000
_cell.length_b   1.000
_cell.length_c   1.000
_cell.angle_alpha   90.00
_cell.angle_beta   90.00
_cell.angle_gamma   90.00
#
_symmetry.space_group_name_H-M   'P 1'
#
loop_
_entity.id
_entity.type
_entity.pdbx_description
1 polymer ?
#
loop_
_entity_poly.entity_id
_entity_poly.type
_entity_poly.pdbx_seq_one_letter_code
_entity_poly.pdbx_strand_id
1 'polypeptide(L)'
;MTSTTSPRPRTALLAAAALVAAATGTATAVSGGAGTAAGCRVDYTVQNQWGSGFTAAVTVTNTGTAVQSWQLKWSFAGNQQVTQGWNAGLTQSGAAVTANNAAYNGSLGTGASATFGFNASFSGANPLPAAFELNGVTCGGVPGGPTNPPGPTDPPGPTDPPGTRVDNPYRGASVYVNPEWSAKAAAEPGGSRISGQPTGVWLDRIAAITGSPSSMGLRAHLDEALRQKGAGELVVQLVIYNLPGRDCAALASNGELKADEIDVYKARYIDPIAAILGDPKYATLRIVTTVEIDSLPNLVTNTGSRPTATPQCDTMKANGNYVKGVGYALKKLGGVPNVYNYVDAGHHGWIGWDDNLGPSADLFKQAATADGGTVASVHGFITNTANYSALKEAHFSVGDSVAGKSVRESKWVDWNRYVDELSFAQAFRAKLVSVGFDPGIGMLIDTSRNGWGGAARPGGPGSPASVDTYVDGGRFDRRIHVGNWCNQSGAGLGERPTAQPAPGIDAYVWMKPPGESDGSSSQIPNDEGKGFDRMCDPTYGGNPRNGFNPSGALPGAPVSGRWFSAQFQELMRNAYPPLR
;
A
#
# COMPACT_ATOMS: atom_id res chain seq x y z
N MET A 1 -52.87 43.97 10.53
CA MET A 1 -53.16 45.33 10.10
C MET A 1 -52.15 45.70 9.05
N THR A 2 -52.65 45.89 7.82
CA THR A 2 -52.19 46.72 6.69
C THR A 2 -50.77 46.45 6.18
N SER A 3 -50.56 45.75 5.07
CA SER A 3 -50.84 46.05 3.63
C SER A 3 -50.13 47.31 3.15
N THR A 4 -49.20 47.12 2.14
CA THR A 4 -49.28 47.74 0.77
C THR A 4 -47.95 47.50 0.05
N THR A 5 -47.88 46.68 -0.99
CA THR A 5 -47.93 46.88 -2.43
C THR A 5 -46.79 47.69 -3.09
N SER A 6 -46.16 47.03 -3.98
CA SER A 6 -45.43 47.31 -5.24
C SER A 6 -45.73 48.65 -5.96
N PRO A 7 -44.95 49.14 -7.01
CA PRO A 7 -44.70 48.42 -8.26
C PRO A 7 -43.36 48.71 -9.04
N ARG A 8 -43.15 47.89 -10.07
CA ARG A 8 -42.20 48.12 -11.16
C ARG A 8 -42.66 49.25 -12.13
N PRO A 9 -41.72 49.77 -12.99
CA PRO A 9 -41.98 49.60 -14.42
C PRO A 9 -40.77 49.24 -15.29
N ARG A 10 -41.19 48.81 -16.49
CA ARG A 10 -40.43 48.35 -17.66
C ARG A 10 -40.00 49.55 -18.55
N THR A 11 -39.11 49.21 -19.54
CA THR A 11 -38.92 49.66 -20.95
C THR A 11 -37.48 50.05 -21.21
N ALA A 12 -36.86 49.89 -22.38
CA ALA A 12 -37.02 49.13 -23.62
C ALA A 12 -35.79 49.44 -24.47
N LEU A 13 -35.49 48.49 -25.37
CA LEU A 13 -34.69 48.49 -26.57
C LEU A 13 -34.04 49.81 -27.08
N LEU A 14 -32.80 49.66 -27.62
CA LEU A 14 -32.50 50.05 -29.01
C LEU A 14 -31.19 49.40 -29.50
N ALA A 15 -31.27 48.82 -30.69
CA ALA A 15 -30.20 48.24 -31.48
C ALA A 15 -29.51 49.32 -32.33
N ALA A 16 -28.20 49.16 -32.56
CA ALA A 16 -27.55 49.82 -33.70
C ALA A 16 -26.46 48.90 -34.27
N ALA A 17 -26.65 48.52 -35.50
CA ALA A 17 -25.67 47.81 -36.33
C ALA A 17 -24.74 48.81 -37.01
N ALA A 18 -23.46 48.49 -37.15
CA ALA A 18 -22.57 49.12 -38.12
C ALA A 18 -21.62 48.09 -38.71
N LEU A 19 -21.73 47.86 -40.02
CA LEU A 19 -20.73 47.22 -40.88
C LEU A 19 -19.53 48.16 -41.07
N VAL A 20 -18.32 47.62 -41.30
CA VAL A 20 -17.37 47.96 -42.36
C VAL A 20 -16.14 47.05 -42.30
N ALA A 21 -16.00 46.26 -43.33
CA ALA A 21 -14.95 46.11 -44.36
C ALA A 21 -13.65 45.35 -44.02
N ALA A 22 -13.40 44.40 -44.89
CA ALA A 22 -12.28 43.48 -45.01
C ALA A 22 -10.96 44.19 -45.36
N ALA A 23 -9.88 43.65 -44.79
CA ALA A 23 -8.53 43.74 -45.33
C ALA A 23 -7.91 42.36 -45.37
N THR A 24 -7.64 41.87 -46.57
CA THR A 24 -6.94 40.61 -46.85
C THR A 24 -5.46 40.74 -46.57
N GLY A 25 -4.98 40.00 -45.57
CA GLY A 25 -3.54 39.77 -45.36
C GLY A 25 -3.29 38.25 -45.37
N THR A 26 -2.65 37.76 -46.42
CA THR A 26 -2.19 36.39 -46.55
C THR A 26 -1.00 36.17 -45.61
N ALA A 27 -1.24 35.51 -44.47
CA ALA A 27 -0.18 34.93 -43.64
C ALA A 27 -0.11 33.44 -43.93
N THR A 28 0.98 32.99 -44.50
CA THR A 28 1.34 31.58 -44.64
C THR A 28 1.51 30.96 -43.25
N ALA A 29 0.57 30.16 -42.81
CA ALA A 29 0.66 29.35 -41.63
C ALA A 29 1.58 28.17 -41.93
N VAL A 30 2.75 28.13 -41.28
CA VAL A 30 3.56 26.92 -41.13
C VAL A 30 2.76 25.98 -40.22
N SER A 31 2.21 24.93 -40.76
CA SER A 31 1.58 23.85 -40.01
C SER A 31 2.67 23.04 -39.27
N GLY A 32 2.95 23.41 -38.03
CA GLY A 32 3.57 22.51 -37.07
C GLY A 32 2.55 21.43 -36.77
N GLY A 33 2.82 20.19 -37.17
CA GLY A 33 1.98 19.04 -36.84
C GLY A 33 1.86 18.88 -35.34
N ALA A 34 0.74 19.28 -34.76
CA ALA A 34 0.31 18.82 -33.46
C ALA A 34 0.03 17.32 -33.60
N GLY A 35 0.84 16.49 -32.99
CA GLY A 35 0.54 15.07 -32.84
C GLY A 35 -0.83 14.94 -32.21
N THR A 36 -1.77 14.32 -32.94
CA THR A 36 -3.11 14.01 -32.42
C THR A 36 -2.94 13.15 -31.19
N ALA A 37 -3.35 13.66 -30.01
CA ALA A 37 -3.41 12.86 -28.78
C ALA A 37 -4.26 11.61 -29.08
N ALA A 38 -3.72 10.42 -28.76
CA ALA A 38 -4.43 9.17 -28.97
C ALA A 38 -5.81 9.27 -28.29
N GLY A 39 -6.89 8.94 -29.02
CA GLY A 39 -8.26 9.06 -28.54
C GLY A 39 -8.64 8.01 -27.49
N CYS A 40 -7.70 7.14 -27.05
CA CYS A 40 -7.90 6.11 -26.06
C CYS A 40 -6.58 5.65 -25.41
N ARG A 41 -6.73 5.10 -24.19
CA ARG A 41 -5.67 4.35 -23.48
C ARG A 41 -6.21 2.96 -23.10
N VAL A 42 -5.35 1.96 -23.17
CA VAL A 42 -5.68 0.60 -22.76
C VAL A 42 -4.66 0.09 -21.75
N ASP A 43 -5.16 -0.36 -20.62
CA ASP A 43 -4.39 -1.07 -19.61
C ASP A 43 -4.75 -2.57 -19.70
N TYR A 44 -3.81 -3.40 -20.13
CA TYR A 44 -3.95 -4.85 -20.25
C TYR A 44 -3.08 -5.53 -19.20
N THR A 45 -3.70 -6.35 -18.33
CA THR A 45 -3.01 -7.03 -17.24
C THR A 45 -3.33 -8.51 -17.23
N VAL A 46 -2.33 -9.36 -17.27
CA VAL A 46 -2.47 -10.79 -16.94
C VAL A 46 -2.58 -10.92 -15.43
N GLN A 47 -3.80 -11.17 -14.95
CA GLN A 47 -4.09 -11.26 -13.51
C GLN A 47 -3.62 -12.58 -12.89
N ASN A 48 -3.70 -13.66 -13.68
CA ASN A 48 -3.27 -14.99 -13.27
C ASN A 48 -2.83 -15.80 -14.50
N GLN A 49 -1.82 -16.67 -14.34
CA GLN A 49 -1.34 -17.56 -15.40
C GLN A 49 -0.99 -18.92 -14.80
N TRP A 50 -1.38 -19.99 -15.49
CA TRP A 50 -1.08 -21.38 -15.17
C TRP A 50 -0.53 -22.09 -16.41
N GLY A 51 -0.13 -23.33 -16.29
CA GLY A 51 0.66 -24.03 -17.30
C GLY A 51 0.12 -24.01 -18.75
N SER A 52 -1.19 -23.87 -18.97
CA SER A 52 -1.81 -23.85 -20.30
C SER A 52 -2.86 -22.75 -20.48
N GLY A 53 -2.98 -21.79 -19.55
CA GLY A 53 -3.99 -20.74 -19.62
C GLY A 53 -3.65 -19.53 -18.77
N PHE A 54 -4.42 -18.46 -18.97
CA PHE A 54 -4.32 -17.22 -18.18
C PHE A 54 -5.65 -16.50 -18.09
N THR A 55 -5.76 -15.65 -17.09
CA THR A 55 -6.84 -14.67 -16.92
C THR A 55 -6.28 -13.28 -17.19
N ALA A 56 -6.92 -12.49 -18.03
CA ALA A 56 -6.57 -11.11 -18.28
C ALA A 56 -7.71 -10.16 -17.88
N ALA A 57 -7.33 -8.99 -17.36
CA ALA A 57 -8.20 -7.82 -17.22
C ALA A 57 -7.76 -6.75 -18.22
N VAL A 58 -8.74 -6.09 -18.80
CA VAL A 58 -8.53 -5.02 -19.78
C VAL A 58 -9.37 -3.83 -19.36
N THR A 59 -8.72 -2.69 -19.14
CA THR A 59 -9.41 -1.41 -18.93
C THR A 59 -9.18 -0.51 -20.13
N VAL A 60 -10.25 -0.11 -20.79
CA VAL A 60 -10.22 0.86 -21.89
C VAL A 60 -10.71 2.21 -21.38
N THR A 61 -9.89 3.24 -21.56
CA THR A 61 -10.21 4.64 -21.21
C THR A 61 -10.35 5.47 -22.46
N ASN A 62 -11.49 6.12 -22.64
CA ASN A 62 -11.70 7.06 -23.74
C ASN A 62 -11.07 8.42 -23.40
N THR A 63 -10.01 8.82 -24.08
CA THR A 63 -9.37 10.14 -23.95
C THR A 63 -9.78 11.12 -25.05
N GLY A 64 -10.62 10.67 -26.00
CA GLY A 64 -11.20 11.47 -27.07
C GLY A 64 -12.61 11.97 -26.76
N THR A 65 -13.38 12.23 -27.80
CA THR A 65 -14.80 12.62 -27.70
C THR A 65 -15.65 11.47 -27.15
N ALA A 66 -16.74 11.81 -26.44
CA ALA A 66 -17.65 10.82 -25.87
C ALA A 66 -18.21 9.87 -26.95
N VAL A 67 -18.26 8.57 -26.64
CA VAL A 67 -18.82 7.53 -27.49
C VAL A 67 -20.01 6.85 -26.81
N GLN A 68 -21.01 6.42 -27.61
CA GLN A 68 -22.19 5.72 -27.10
C GLN A 68 -22.01 4.18 -27.09
N SER A 69 -21.03 3.71 -27.84
CA SER A 69 -20.63 2.31 -27.88
C SER A 69 -19.14 2.21 -28.18
N TRP A 70 -18.52 1.11 -27.72
CA TRP A 70 -17.12 0.89 -28.00
C TRP A 70 -16.87 -0.53 -28.51
N GLN A 71 -15.88 -0.61 -29.39
CA GLN A 71 -15.29 -1.85 -29.88
C GLN A 71 -13.77 -1.73 -29.73
N LEU A 72 -13.17 -2.63 -28.96
CA LEU A 72 -11.72 -2.73 -28.79
C LEU A 72 -11.17 -3.91 -29.59
N LYS A 73 -10.13 -3.69 -30.38
CA LYS A 73 -9.44 -4.74 -31.16
C LYS A 73 -7.99 -4.84 -30.78
N TRP A 74 -7.47 -6.06 -30.81
CA TRP A 74 -6.04 -6.36 -30.69
C TRP A 74 -5.70 -7.67 -31.38
N SER A 75 -4.40 -7.94 -31.55
CA SER A 75 -3.92 -9.24 -32.00
C SER A 75 -2.96 -9.82 -30.96
N PHE A 76 -3.13 -11.10 -30.65
CA PHE A 76 -2.15 -11.82 -29.86
C PHE A 76 -0.89 -12.04 -30.69
N ALA A 77 0.30 -11.96 -30.05
CA ALA A 77 1.57 -12.21 -30.70
C ALA A 77 1.97 -13.69 -30.68
N GLY A 78 1.22 -14.56 -29.99
CA GLY A 78 1.43 -16.00 -29.89
C GLY A 78 0.18 -16.79 -30.29
N ASN A 79 0.01 -17.95 -29.68
CA ASN A 79 -1.07 -18.91 -29.98
C ASN A 79 -2.22 -18.85 -28.97
N GLN A 80 -2.39 -17.71 -28.31
CA GLN A 80 -3.44 -17.50 -27.29
C GLN A 80 -4.83 -17.66 -27.90
N GLN A 81 -5.74 -18.35 -27.18
CA GLN A 81 -7.13 -18.54 -27.57
C GLN A 81 -8.04 -18.15 -26.42
N VAL A 82 -8.93 -17.16 -26.63
CA VAL A 82 -9.95 -16.76 -25.65
C VAL A 82 -10.95 -17.91 -25.45
N THR A 83 -11.12 -18.31 -24.19
CA THR A 83 -12.03 -19.42 -23.82
C THR A 83 -13.31 -18.93 -23.14
N GLN A 84 -13.25 -17.80 -22.46
CA GLN A 84 -14.38 -17.20 -21.76
C GLN A 84 -14.15 -15.70 -21.60
N GLY A 85 -15.20 -14.88 -21.67
CA GLY A 85 -15.15 -13.43 -21.41
C GLY A 85 -16.30 -12.97 -20.53
N TRP A 86 -16.10 -11.85 -19.83
CA TRP A 86 -17.12 -11.18 -19.02
C TRP A 86 -17.01 -9.66 -19.16
N ASN A 87 -18.13 -8.97 -18.98
CA ASN A 87 -18.30 -7.51 -19.13
C ASN A 87 -18.04 -6.98 -20.56
N ALA A 88 -17.82 -7.86 -21.55
CA ALA A 88 -17.77 -7.55 -22.97
C ALA A 88 -18.11 -8.81 -23.77
N GLY A 89 -18.63 -8.62 -24.98
CA GLY A 89 -18.76 -9.69 -25.96
C GLY A 89 -17.47 -9.89 -26.74
N LEU A 90 -16.76 -11.02 -26.51
CA LEU A 90 -15.48 -11.29 -27.19
C LEU A 90 -15.67 -12.26 -28.35
N THR A 91 -15.00 -11.96 -29.46
CA THR A 91 -14.87 -12.84 -30.61
C THR A 91 -13.40 -12.90 -31.04
N GLN A 92 -12.95 -14.07 -31.50
CA GLN A 92 -11.58 -14.25 -31.98
C GLN A 92 -11.56 -14.97 -33.31
N SER A 93 -10.70 -14.51 -34.22
CA SER A 93 -10.40 -15.16 -35.50
C SER A 93 -8.89 -15.21 -35.69
N GLY A 94 -8.32 -16.40 -35.59
CA GLY A 94 -6.86 -16.55 -35.54
C GLY A 94 -6.26 -15.80 -34.33
N ALA A 95 -5.30 -14.93 -34.56
CA ALA A 95 -4.72 -14.09 -33.52
C ALA A 95 -5.55 -12.85 -33.18
N ALA A 96 -6.46 -12.42 -34.07
CA ALA A 96 -7.22 -11.18 -33.93
C ALA A 96 -8.41 -11.36 -32.97
N VAL A 97 -8.50 -10.52 -31.96
CA VAL A 97 -9.58 -10.48 -30.98
C VAL A 97 -10.35 -9.15 -31.09
N THR A 98 -11.66 -9.26 -30.96
CA THR A 98 -12.58 -8.11 -30.93
C THR A 98 -13.42 -8.21 -29.65
N ALA A 99 -13.40 -7.17 -28.84
CA ALA A 99 -14.27 -7.00 -27.67
C ALA A 99 -15.28 -5.88 -27.96
N ASN A 100 -16.56 -6.19 -27.85
CA ASN A 100 -17.65 -5.23 -27.94
C ASN A 100 -18.22 -4.96 -26.56
N ASN A 101 -18.65 -3.73 -26.29
CA ASN A 101 -19.27 -3.39 -25.00
C ASN A 101 -20.49 -4.27 -24.68
N ALA A 102 -20.72 -4.49 -23.40
CA ALA A 102 -21.99 -5.01 -22.90
C ALA A 102 -23.07 -3.90 -22.93
N ALA A 103 -24.34 -4.29 -22.83
CA ALA A 103 -25.45 -3.35 -22.92
C ALA A 103 -25.42 -2.20 -21.88
N TYR A 104 -24.74 -2.40 -20.77
CA TYR A 104 -24.70 -1.47 -19.64
C TYR A 104 -23.43 -0.60 -19.58
N ASN A 105 -22.38 -0.87 -20.37
CA ASN A 105 -21.10 -0.17 -20.29
C ASN A 105 -20.62 0.42 -21.62
N GLY A 106 -21.52 0.63 -22.58
CA GLY A 106 -21.19 1.12 -23.94
C GLY A 106 -20.86 2.61 -24.00
N SER A 107 -21.50 3.43 -23.14
CA SER A 107 -21.29 4.88 -23.17
C SER A 107 -20.04 5.26 -22.39
N LEU A 108 -19.05 5.86 -23.07
CA LEU A 108 -17.82 6.36 -22.46
C LEU A 108 -17.65 7.86 -22.78
N GLY A 109 -17.87 8.70 -21.77
CA GLY A 109 -17.49 10.12 -21.84
C GLY A 109 -15.97 10.28 -21.93
N THR A 110 -15.50 11.50 -22.23
CA THR A 110 -14.07 11.82 -22.18
C THR A 110 -13.51 11.57 -20.77
N GLY A 111 -12.46 10.76 -20.65
CA GLY A 111 -11.87 10.32 -19.39
C GLY A 111 -12.58 9.13 -18.73
N ALA A 112 -13.72 8.69 -19.22
CA ALA A 112 -14.42 7.53 -18.69
C ALA A 112 -13.80 6.21 -19.18
N SER A 113 -13.93 5.16 -18.35
CA SER A 113 -13.34 3.84 -18.58
C SER A 113 -14.39 2.74 -18.50
N ALA A 114 -14.16 1.65 -19.25
CA ALA A 114 -14.84 0.38 -19.09
C ALA A 114 -13.80 -0.71 -18.84
N THR A 115 -14.13 -1.64 -17.92
CA THR A 115 -13.28 -2.78 -17.61
C THR A 115 -13.99 -4.08 -17.92
N PHE A 116 -13.29 -4.98 -18.60
CA PHE A 116 -13.74 -6.34 -18.89
C PHE A 116 -12.61 -7.33 -18.68
N GLY A 117 -12.90 -8.60 -18.69
CA GLY A 117 -11.87 -9.63 -18.54
C GLY A 117 -12.16 -10.86 -19.37
N PHE A 118 -11.16 -11.72 -19.47
CA PHE A 118 -11.29 -13.01 -20.14
C PHE A 118 -10.29 -14.05 -19.65
N ASN A 119 -10.68 -15.30 -19.82
CA ASN A 119 -9.76 -16.45 -19.74
C ASN A 119 -9.32 -16.83 -21.14
N ALA A 120 -8.06 -17.24 -21.28
CA ALA A 120 -7.53 -17.75 -22.53
C ALA A 120 -6.55 -18.90 -22.29
N SER A 121 -6.45 -19.80 -23.26
CA SER A 121 -5.42 -20.84 -23.29
C SER A 121 -4.22 -20.37 -24.12
N PHE A 122 -3.04 -20.96 -23.84
CA PHE A 122 -1.83 -20.78 -24.63
C PHE A 122 -0.91 -22.00 -24.48
N SER A 123 0.10 -22.10 -25.36
CA SER A 123 1.15 -23.09 -25.28
C SER A 123 2.51 -22.42 -25.52
N GLY A 124 3.49 -22.69 -24.65
CA GLY A 124 4.79 -22.05 -24.70
C GLY A 124 4.80 -20.66 -24.04
N ALA A 125 5.20 -19.62 -24.76
CA ALA A 125 5.21 -18.26 -24.28
C ALA A 125 3.83 -17.59 -24.36
N ASN A 126 3.54 -16.67 -23.43
CA ASN A 126 2.34 -15.84 -23.41
C ASN A 126 2.71 -14.36 -23.59
N PRO A 127 3.13 -13.93 -24.80
CA PRO A 127 3.48 -12.53 -25.03
C PRO A 127 2.24 -11.64 -25.00
N LEU A 128 2.43 -10.40 -24.52
CA LEU A 128 1.37 -9.40 -24.47
C LEU A 128 1.03 -8.87 -25.88
N PRO A 129 -0.23 -8.42 -26.12
CA PRO A 129 -0.58 -7.71 -27.34
C PRO A 129 0.25 -6.44 -27.52
N ALA A 130 0.70 -6.17 -28.75
CA ALA A 130 1.57 -5.03 -29.03
C ALA A 130 0.81 -3.69 -29.18
N ALA A 131 -0.44 -3.73 -29.58
CA ALA A 131 -1.27 -2.54 -29.83
C ALA A 131 -2.75 -2.86 -29.66
N PHE A 132 -3.53 -1.80 -29.39
CA PHE A 132 -4.98 -1.83 -29.27
C PHE A 132 -5.61 -0.72 -30.11
N GLU A 133 -6.80 -0.97 -30.65
CA GLU A 133 -7.60 0.00 -31.39
C GLU A 133 -9.01 0.12 -30.80
N LEU A 134 -9.40 1.31 -30.39
CA LEU A 134 -10.76 1.64 -29.95
C LEU A 134 -11.52 2.32 -31.08
N ASN A 135 -12.58 1.70 -31.57
CA ASN A 135 -13.41 2.23 -32.67
C ASN A 135 -12.58 2.63 -33.91
N GLY A 136 -11.50 1.88 -34.19
CA GLY A 136 -10.61 2.18 -35.34
C GLY A 136 -9.52 3.22 -35.07
N VAL A 137 -9.41 3.72 -33.84
CA VAL A 137 -8.32 4.63 -33.40
C VAL A 137 -7.32 3.87 -32.57
N THR A 138 -6.05 3.91 -32.98
CA THR A 138 -4.96 3.28 -32.21
C THR A 138 -4.83 3.95 -30.84
N CYS A 139 -4.87 3.14 -29.78
CA CYS A 139 -4.78 3.63 -28.40
C CYS A 139 -3.32 3.86 -28.01
N GLY A 140 -3.06 4.95 -27.29
CA GLY A 140 -1.81 5.15 -26.57
C GLY A 140 -1.78 4.27 -25.30
N GLY A 141 -0.60 3.76 -24.97
CA GLY A 141 -0.39 2.88 -23.82
C GLY A 141 0.33 1.60 -24.25
N VAL A 142 1.38 1.24 -23.52
CA VAL A 142 2.16 0.01 -23.79
C VAL A 142 1.69 -1.06 -22.82
N PRO A 143 1.40 -2.30 -23.25
CA PRO A 143 1.17 -3.40 -22.33
C PRO A 143 2.42 -3.66 -21.48
N GLY A 144 2.28 -3.63 -20.14
CA GLY A 144 3.37 -3.96 -19.21
C GLY A 144 3.77 -5.42 -19.29
N GLY A 145 4.92 -5.74 -19.86
CA GLY A 145 5.56 -7.07 -19.82
C GLY A 145 6.80 -7.05 -18.93
N PRO A 146 7.28 -8.21 -18.45
CA PRO A 146 8.47 -8.29 -17.63
C PRO A 146 9.71 -7.89 -18.43
N THR A 147 10.41 -6.85 -18.00
CA THR A 147 11.65 -6.39 -18.61
C THR A 147 12.84 -7.14 -18.06
N ASN A 148 13.67 -7.68 -18.94
CA ASN A 148 15.06 -8.08 -18.72
C ASN A 148 16.00 -7.00 -19.28
N PRO A 149 17.29 -7.02 -19.01
CA PRO A 149 18.12 -6.12 -18.23
C PRO A 149 18.58 -4.83 -18.94
N PRO A 150 19.40 -3.96 -18.32
CA PRO A 150 19.39 -2.53 -18.57
C PRO A 150 19.97 -2.13 -19.91
N GLY A 151 19.19 -1.38 -20.70
CA GLY A 151 19.63 -0.63 -21.85
C GLY A 151 19.91 0.83 -21.47
N PRO A 152 20.51 1.63 -22.36
CA PRO A 152 21.11 2.92 -22.02
C PRO A 152 20.07 3.94 -21.54
N THR A 153 20.53 4.77 -20.61
CA THR A 153 19.84 5.86 -19.92
C THR A 153 19.04 6.76 -20.86
N ASP A 154 17.71 6.84 -20.58
CA ASP A 154 16.85 7.89 -21.12
C ASP A 154 17.27 9.27 -20.54
N PRO A 155 17.15 10.35 -21.32
CA PRO A 155 17.41 11.69 -20.81
C PRO A 155 16.42 12.04 -19.70
N PRO A 156 16.80 12.89 -18.72
CA PRO A 156 15.92 13.27 -17.63
C PRO A 156 14.63 13.87 -18.18
N GLY A 157 13.49 13.31 -17.77
CA GLY A 157 12.18 13.89 -18.02
C GLY A 157 12.07 15.30 -17.42
N PRO A 158 11.09 16.12 -17.87
CA PRO A 158 10.93 17.46 -17.31
C PRO A 158 10.82 17.37 -15.79
N THR A 159 11.64 18.13 -15.10
CA THR A 159 11.57 18.29 -13.64
C THR A 159 10.25 18.97 -13.30
N ASP A 160 9.37 18.25 -12.57
CA ASP A 160 8.18 18.87 -12.00
C ASP A 160 8.57 20.05 -11.12
N PRO A 161 7.77 21.11 -11.08
CA PRO A 161 8.03 22.23 -10.19
C PRO A 161 8.16 21.75 -8.73
N PRO A 162 9.08 22.31 -7.92
CA PRO A 162 9.22 21.91 -6.52
C PRO A 162 7.89 21.97 -5.78
N GLY A 163 7.48 20.86 -5.13
CA GLY A 163 6.24 20.75 -4.37
C GLY A 163 5.04 20.18 -5.12
N THR A 164 5.15 19.76 -6.38
CA THR A 164 4.10 19.03 -7.08
C THR A 164 4.10 17.57 -6.64
N ARG A 165 2.95 17.05 -6.17
CA ARG A 165 2.81 15.62 -5.87
C ARG A 165 2.92 14.79 -7.13
N VAL A 166 3.70 13.71 -7.06
CA VAL A 166 3.81 12.70 -8.11
C VAL A 166 2.93 11.50 -7.77
N ASP A 167 2.55 10.72 -8.77
CA ASP A 167 1.68 9.54 -8.61
C ASP A 167 2.31 8.48 -7.68
N ASN A 168 3.61 8.19 -7.85
CA ASN A 168 4.35 7.29 -6.95
C ASN A 168 5.60 7.99 -6.42
N PRO A 169 5.69 8.31 -5.10
CA PRO A 169 6.82 9.04 -4.55
C PRO A 169 8.17 8.31 -4.66
N TYR A 170 8.17 6.98 -4.77
CA TYR A 170 9.38 6.18 -4.88
C TYR A 170 9.95 6.11 -6.30
N ARG A 171 9.14 6.44 -7.32
CA ARG A 171 9.59 6.37 -8.71
C ARG A 171 10.73 7.35 -8.97
N GLY A 172 11.89 6.82 -9.41
CA GLY A 172 13.06 7.62 -9.76
C GLY A 172 13.72 8.33 -8.59
N ALA A 173 13.39 7.95 -7.36
CA ALA A 173 13.95 8.52 -6.15
C ALA A 173 14.83 7.51 -5.40
N SER A 174 15.90 7.97 -4.79
CA SER A 174 16.57 7.25 -3.71
C SER A 174 15.74 7.36 -2.42
N VAL A 175 16.04 6.54 -1.44
CA VAL A 175 15.36 6.56 -0.15
C VAL A 175 16.37 6.86 0.95
N TYR A 176 16.00 7.74 1.86
CA TYR A 176 16.80 8.16 3.00
C TYR A 176 17.27 6.98 3.85
N VAL A 177 18.55 6.89 4.10
CA VAL A 177 19.17 5.92 5.01
C VAL A 177 19.31 6.55 6.39
N ASN A 178 18.57 6.03 7.37
CA ASN A 178 18.67 6.50 8.75
C ASN A 178 20.07 6.20 9.34
N PRO A 179 20.90 7.20 9.67
CA PRO A 179 22.25 6.96 10.14
C PRO A 179 22.33 6.27 11.50
N GLU A 180 21.33 6.45 12.36
CA GLU A 180 21.29 5.78 13.68
C GLU A 180 21.09 4.29 13.53
N TRP A 181 20.13 3.87 12.67
CA TRP A 181 19.94 2.45 12.36
C TRP A 181 21.15 1.88 11.62
N SER A 182 21.65 2.62 10.61
CA SER A 182 22.81 2.23 9.82
C SER A 182 24.04 1.93 10.69
N ALA A 183 24.31 2.79 11.67
CA ALA A 183 25.40 2.60 12.61
C ALA A 183 25.22 1.34 13.49
N LYS A 184 24.02 1.13 14.03
CA LYS A 184 23.69 -0.08 14.82
C LYS A 184 23.84 -1.35 13.97
N ALA A 185 23.31 -1.34 12.75
CA ALA A 185 23.42 -2.46 11.83
C ALA A 185 24.89 -2.75 11.46
N ALA A 186 25.68 -1.70 11.12
CA ALA A 186 27.09 -1.84 10.77
C ALA A 186 27.96 -2.39 11.92
N ALA A 187 27.59 -2.12 13.17
CA ALA A 187 28.28 -2.63 14.34
C ALA A 187 28.06 -4.14 14.57
N GLU A 188 27.03 -4.73 13.97
CA GLU A 188 26.75 -6.15 14.07
C GLU A 188 27.64 -6.99 13.13
N PRO A 189 28.03 -8.21 13.51
CA PRO A 189 28.76 -9.11 12.61
C PRO A 189 28.08 -9.31 11.27
N GLY A 190 28.74 -8.89 10.19
CA GLY A 190 28.21 -8.98 8.82
C GLY A 190 27.09 -7.98 8.48
N GLY A 191 26.74 -7.08 9.40
CA GLY A 191 25.65 -6.11 9.22
C GLY A 191 25.95 -5.01 8.19
N SER A 192 27.23 -4.77 7.89
CA SER A 192 27.64 -3.84 6.81
C SER A 192 27.03 -4.16 5.44
N ARG A 193 26.63 -5.41 5.21
CA ARG A 193 25.96 -5.84 3.95
C ARG A 193 24.57 -5.20 3.78
N ILE A 194 23.96 -4.74 4.85
CA ILE A 194 22.61 -4.17 4.84
C ILE A 194 22.52 -2.79 5.51
N SER A 195 23.57 -2.30 6.14
CA SER A 195 23.55 -1.01 6.86
C SER A 195 23.23 0.20 5.95
N GLY A 196 23.42 0.05 4.64
CA GLY A 196 23.03 1.05 3.64
C GLY A 196 21.58 0.96 3.18
N GLN A 197 20.74 0.04 3.72
CA GLN A 197 19.34 -0.04 3.35
C GLN A 197 18.51 1.03 4.07
N PRO A 198 17.52 1.62 3.37
CA PRO A 198 16.63 2.60 3.97
C PRO A 198 15.61 1.93 4.92
N THR A 199 15.36 2.56 6.05
CA THR A 199 14.35 2.13 7.03
C THR A 199 13.46 3.29 7.44
N GLY A 200 12.27 3.00 8.01
CA GLY A 200 11.39 4.03 8.55
C GLY A 200 12.00 4.74 9.76
N VAL A 201 11.73 6.03 9.90
CA VAL A 201 12.01 6.83 11.10
C VAL A 201 10.73 6.88 11.94
N TRP A 202 10.78 6.30 13.14
CA TRP A 202 9.59 6.17 14.00
C TRP A 202 9.46 7.37 14.93
N LEU A 203 8.35 8.10 14.80
CA LEU A 203 7.96 9.15 15.74
C LEU A 203 6.95 8.56 16.73
N ASP A 204 7.43 7.74 17.67
CA ASP A 204 6.60 6.94 18.57
C ASP A 204 6.19 7.66 19.86
N ARG A 205 6.58 8.93 20.00
CA ARG A 205 6.29 9.80 21.14
C ARG A 205 6.56 11.27 20.81
N ILE A 206 6.07 12.19 21.64
CA ILE A 206 6.28 13.64 21.46
C ILE A 206 7.78 13.97 21.46
N ALA A 207 8.55 13.36 22.36
CA ALA A 207 9.99 13.61 22.45
C ALA A 207 10.77 13.23 21.16
N ALA A 208 10.28 12.32 20.34
CA ALA A 208 10.90 11.96 19.07
C ALA A 208 10.90 13.11 18.05
N ILE A 209 10.02 14.10 18.20
CA ILE A 209 9.98 15.28 17.33
C ILE A 209 11.23 16.13 17.51
N THR A 210 11.65 16.36 18.75
CA THR A 210 12.80 17.19 19.09
C THR A 210 14.11 16.41 19.17
N GLY A 211 14.01 15.09 19.42
CA GLY A 211 15.17 14.24 19.71
C GLY A 211 15.74 14.44 21.10
N SER A 212 16.90 13.84 21.33
CA SER A 212 17.67 13.92 22.58
C SER A 212 19.17 13.97 22.29
N PRO A 213 20.05 14.14 23.27
CA PRO A 213 21.49 14.06 23.04
C PRO A 213 21.97 12.73 22.44
N SER A 214 21.17 11.67 22.55
CA SER A 214 21.46 10.31 22.05
C SER A 214 20.57 9.85 20.89
N SER A 215 19.64 10.68 20.41
CA SER A 215 18.75 10.34 19.28
C SER A 215 18.40 11.58 18.47
N MET A 216 18.41 11.43 17.15
CA MET A 216 18.02 12.50 16.23
C MET A 216 16.53 12.83 16.36
N GLY A 217 16.21 14.13 16.32
CA GLY A 217 14.84 14.59 16.16
C GLY A 217 14.45 14.71 14.68
N LEU A 218 13.16 14.97 14.42
CA LEU A 218 12.61 15.06 13.07
C LEU A 218 13.39 16.04 12.16
N ARG A 219 13.70 17.26 12.66
CA ARG A 219 14.49 18.23 11.87
C ARG A 219 15.87 17.71 11.51
N ALA A 220 16.56 17.04 12.44
CA ALA A 220 17.88 16.49 12.19
C ALA A 220 17.84 15.38 11.12
N HIS A 221 16.81 14.52 11.13
CA HIS A 221 16.60 13.54 10.08
C HIS A 221 16.33 14.20 8.72
N LEU A 222 15.50 15.25 8.65
CA LEU A 222 15.21 15.96 7.41
C LEU A 222 16.44 16.73 6.87
N ASP A 223 17.25 17.31 7.75
CA ASP A 223 18.51 17.97 7.39
C ASP A 223 19.50 16.97 6.81
N GLU A 224 19.63 15.82 7.44
CA GLU A 224 20.47 14.73 6.94
C GLU A 224 19.94 14.16 5.60
N ALA A 225 18.61 14.08 5.45
CA ALA A 225 17.99 13.68 4.19
C ALA A 225 18.32 14.67 3.06
N LEU A 226 18.28 15.97 3.30
CA LEU A 226 18.73 16.99 2.32
C LEU A 226 20.20 16.80 1.94
N ARG A 227 21.05 16.42 2.90
CA ARG A 227 22.46 16.12 2.63
C ARG A 227 22.61 14.87 1.75
N GLN A 228 21.83 13.81 2.02
CA GLN A 228 21.86 12.57 1.23
C GLN A 228 21.23 12.74 -0.15
N LYS A 229 20.25 13.64 -0.30
CA LYS A 229 19.54 13.88 -1.56
C LYS A 229 20.49 14.32 -2.67
N GLY A 230 21.44 15.20 -2.39
CA GLY A 230 22.29 15.79 -3.43
C GLY A 230 21.45 16.47 -4.52
N ALA A 231 21.74 16.17 -5.79
CA ALA A 231 21.01 16.69 -6.94
C ALA A 231 19.80 15.81 -7.37
N GLY A 232 19.66 14.61 -6.81
CA GLY A 232 18.58 13.65 -7.17
C GLY A 232 17.28 13.88 -6.43
N GLU A 233 16.31 13.00 -6.62
CA GLU A 233 15.10 12.90 -5.82
C GLU A 233 15.32 11.96 -4.64
N LEU A 234 14.70 12.26 -3.49
CA LEU A 234 14.83 11.43 -2.29
C LEU A 234 13.54 11.37 -1.49
N VAL A 235 13.18 10.13 -1.12
CA VAL A 235 12.06 9.82 -0.22
C VAL A 235 12.57 9.71 1.22
N VAL A 236 11.86 10.35 2.15
CA VAL A 236 12.02 10.12 3.60
C VAL A 236 10.80 9.35 4.09
N GLN A 237 11.01 8.22 4.78
CA GLN A 237 9.96 7.39 5.36
C GLN A 237 9.79 7.72 6.84
N LEU A 238 8.64 8.28 7.21
CA LEU A 238 8.29 8.63 8.60
C LEU A 238 7.14 7.76 9.08
N VAL A 239 7.21 7.28 10.30
CA VAL A 239 6.11 6.56 10.96
C VAL A 239 5.50 7.48 12.01
N ILE A 240 4.23 7.84 11.81
CA ILE A 240 3.41 8.60 12.73
C ILE A 240 2.72 7.59 13.64
N TYR A 241 3.08 7.57 14.93
CA TYR A 241 2.69 6.49 15.82
C TYR A 241 2.57 6.92 17.28
N ASN A 242 1.54 7.71 17.59
CA ASN A 242 1.31 8.18 18.96
C ASN A 242 -0.15 8.45 19.29
N LEU A 243 -1.10 7.72 18.68
CA LEU A 243 -2.52 7.85 19.02
C LEU A 243 -2.78 7.68 20.52
N PRO A 244 -3.76 8.40 21.09
CA PRO A 244 -4.22 8.16 22.45
C PRO A 244 -4.66 6.71 22.65
N GLY A 245 -4.19 6.05 23.70
CA GLY A 245 -4.49 4.64 23.96
C GLY A 245 -3.99 3.70 22.85
N ARG A 246 -2.88 4.06 22.20
CA ARG A 246 -2.24 3.31 21.11
C ARG A 246 -2.10 1.82 21.45
N ASP A 247 -2.29 0.97 20.43
CA ASP A 247 -2.21 -0.49 20.55
C ASP A 247 -3.10 -1.07 21.66
N CYS A 248 -4.37 -0.74 21.57
CA CYS A 248 -5.36 -1.17 22.57
C CYS A 248 -5.46 -2.70 22.74
N ALA A 249 -4.89 -3.49 21.82
CA ALA A 249 -4.86 -4.96 21.88
C ALA A 249 -3.46 -5.55 22.11
N ALA A 250 -2.38 -4.72 22.18
CA ALA A 250 -1.00 -5.16 22.33
C ALA A 250 -0.24 -4.28 23.34
N LEU A 251 -0.04 -4.79 24.55
CA LEU A 251 0.53 -4.00 25.65
C LEU A 251 1.99 -3.59 25.41
N ALA A 252 2.76 -4.39 24.67
CA ALA A 252 4.19 -4.16 24.45
C ALA A 252 4.51 -2.85 23.71
N SER A 253 3.59 -2.37 22.92
CA SER A 253 3.70 -1.17 22.09
C SER A 253 2.77 -0.03 22.49
N ASN A 254 2.19 -0.08 23.71
CA ASN A 254 1.43 1.05 24.24
C ASN A 254 2.21 2.37 24.17
N GLY A 255 1.51 3.48 24.02
CA GLY A 255 2.08 4.81 23.93
C GLY A 255 1.99 5.60 25.22
N GLU A 256 2.53 6.81 25.19
CA GLU A 256 2.54 7.74 26.32
C GLU A 256 1.20 8.43 26.56
N LEU A 257 0.31 8.50 25.52
CA LEU A 257 -0.94 9.22 25.62
C LEU A 257 -2.07 8.31 26.10
N LYS A 258 -2.83 8.80 27.10
CA LYS A 258 -4.02 8.12 27.60
C LYS A 258 -5.17 8.16 26.58
N ALA A 259 -6.14 7.28 26.74
CA ALA A 259 -7.26 7.10 25.81
C ALA A 259 -8.08 8.38 25.51
N ASP A 260 -8.12 9.34 26.42
CA ASP A 260 -8.85 10.60 26.33
C ASP A 260 -8.00 11.81 25.87
N GLU A 261 -6.69 11.65 25.69
CA GLU A 261 -5.76 12.74 25.37
C GLU A 261 -5.67 13.10 23.89
N ILE A 262 -6.82 13.13 23.18
CA ILE A 262 -6.86 13.47 21.74
C ILE A 262 -6.38 14.90 21.46
N ASP A 263 -6.64 15.85 22.34
CA ASP A 263 -6.21 17.24 22.17
C ASP A 263 -4.69 17.38 22.34
N VAL A 264 -4.08 16.57 23.20
CA VAL A 264 -2.61 16.49 23.35
C VAL A 264 -2.00 15.92 22.06
N TYR A 265 -2.56 14.84 21.51
CA TYR A 265 -2.15 14.26 20.24
C TYR A 265 -2.16 15.30 19.11
N LYS A 266 -3.27 16.06 18.99
CA LYS A 266 -3.40 17.08 17.96
C LYS A 266 -2.39 18.21 18.15
N ALA A 267 -2.38 18.84 19.32
CA ALA A 267 -1.65 20.09 19.55
C ALA A 267 -0.15 19.88 19.80
N ARG A 268 0.25 18.76 20.43
CA ARG A 268 1.64 18.53 20.84
C ARG A 268 2.38 17.50 19.98
N TYR A 269 1.67 16.78 19.12
CA TYR A 269 2.28 15.77 18.28
C TYR A 269 2.05 16.07 16.78
N ILE A 270 0.81 16.06 16.28
CA ILE A 270 0.55 16.25 14.84
C ILE A 270 0.86 17.68 14.37
N ASP A 271 0.40 18.72 15.09
CA ASP A 271 0.62 20.11 14.66
C ASP A 271 2.12 20.47 14.57
N PRO A 272 2.97 20.14 15.55
CA PRO A 272 4.42 20.37 15.42
C PRO A 272 5.06 19.58 14.28
N ILE A 273 4.66 18.33 14.05
CA ILE A 273 5.16 17.54 12.92
C ILE A 273 4.77 18.22 11.60
N ALA A 274 3.49 18.53 11.40
CA ALA A 274 3.02 19.18 10.18
C ALA A 274 3.71 20.53 9.94
N ALA A 275 3.95 21.32 10.99
CA ALA A 275 4.68 22.59 10.90
C ALA A 275 6.15 22.39 10.48
N ILE A 276 6.81 21.32 10.96
CA ILE A 276 8.18 21.00 10.55
C ILE A 276 8.21 20.54 9.09
N LEU A 277 7.30 19.62 8.70
CA LEU A 277 7.24 19.11 7.33
C LEU A 277 6.89 20.20 6.30
N GLY A 278 6.07 21.18 6.72
CA GLY A 278 5.68 22.34 5.92
C GLY A 278 6.75 23.44 5.83
N ASP A 279 7.90 23.30 6.48
CA ASP A 279 8.99 24.26 6.37
C ASP A 279 9.52 24.28 4.92
N PRO A 280 9.56 25.44 4.23
CA PRO A 280 10.05 25.56 2.85
C PRO A 280 11.43 24.94 2.60
N LYS A 281 12.25 24.84 3.64
CA LYS A 281 13.57 24.18 3.59
C LYS A 281 13.46 22.73 3.08
N TYR A 282 12.37 22.04 3.41
CA TYR A 282 12.17 20.61 3.09
C TYR A 282 11.29 20.37 1.86
N ALA A 283 10.85 21.41 1.16
CA ALA A 283 9.91 21.32 0.04
C ALA A 283 10.41 20.43 -1.13
N THR A 284 11.71 20.20 -1.23
CA THR A 284 12.32 19.35 -2.28
C THR A 284 12.44 17.88 -1.89
N LEU A 285 12.09 17.50 -0.67
CA LEU A 285 12.03 16.10 -0.25
C LEU A 285 10.65 15.53 -0.60
N ARG A 286 10.59 14.23 -0.91
CA ARG A 286 9.34 13.47 -0.93
C ARG A 286 9.18 12.80 0.43
N ILE A 287 8.17 13.19 1.21
CA ILE A 287 8.01 12.71 2.58
C ILE A 287 6.82 11.73 2.63
N VAL A 288 7.12 10.46 2.77
CA VAL A 288 6.13 9.40 2.95
C VAL A 288 5.87 9.22 4.44
N THR A 289 4.60 9.32 4.83
CA THR A 289 4.17 9.05 6.21
C THR A 289 3.37 7.76 6.26
N THR A 290 3.75 6.83 7.14
CA THR A 290 2.91 5.73 7.57
C THR A 290 2.10 6.19 8.76
N VAL A 291 0.76 6.22 8.61
CA VAL A 291 -0.13 6.84 9.58
C VAL A 291 -0.75 5.80 10.48
N GLU A 292 -0.36 5.81 11.75
CA GLU A 292 -0.94 5.16 12.91
C GLU A 292 -1.14 3.64 12.75
N ILE A 293 -0.04 2.94 12.92
CA ILE A 293 0.04 1.48 12.84
C ILE A 293 -0.88 0.83 13.88
N ASP A 294 -1.45 -0.32 13.55
CA ASP A 294 -2.24 -1.19 14.45
C ASP A 294 -3.40 -0.47 15.17
N SER A 295 -3.99 0.55 14.54
CA SER A 295 -5.04 1.37 15.15
C SER A 295 -6.45 0.98 14.68
N LEU A 296 -6.82 1.39 13.47
CA LEU A 296 -8.17 1.20 12.93
C LEU A 296 -8.59 -0.28 12.82
N PRO A 297 -7.73 -1.23 12.36
CA PRO A 297 -8.10 -2.64 12.32
C PRO A 297 -8.52 -3.21 13.68
N ASN A 298 -7.93 -2.74 14.78
CA ASN A 298 -8.31 -3.14 16.14
C ASN A 298 -9.78 -2.82 16.45
N LEU A 299 -10.31 -1.71 15.95
CA LEU A 299 -11.71 -1.32 16.18
C LEU A 299 -12.71 -2.25 15.48
N VAL A 300 -12.28 -2.98 14.44
CA VAL A 300 -13.07 -3.99 13.74
C VAL A 300 -12.97 -5.34 14.42
N THR A 301 -11.76 -5.75 14.79
CA THR A 301 -11.46 -7.14 15.16
C THR A 301 -11.41 -7.38 16.66
N ASN A 302 -11.13 -6.36 17.47
CA ASN A 302 -10.84 -6.52 18.91
C ASN A 302 -11.82 -5.76 19.81
N THR A 303 -13.08 -5.59 19.37
CA THR A 303 -14.14 -4.87 20.11
C THR A 303 -15.44 -5.66 20.20
N GLY A 304 -16.27 -5.32 21.19
CA GLY A 304 -17.62 -5.84 21.34
C GLY A 304 -17.66 -7.32 21.71
N SER A 305 -18.45 -8.09 20.95
CA SER A 305 -18.63 -9.53 21.18
C SER A 305 -17.56 -10.43 20.55
N ARG A 306 -16.53 -9.85 19.92
CA ARG A 306 -15.44 -10.64 19.33
C ARG A 306 -14.68 -11.40 20.42
N PRO A 307 -14.30 -12.67 20.21
CA PRO A 307 -13.49 -13.43 21.19
C PRO A 307 -12.14 -12.77 21.53
N THR A 308 -11.67 -11.91 20.64
CA THR A 308 -10.40 -11.17 20.73
C THR A 308 -10.55 -9.77 21.34
N ALA A 309 -11.78 -9.36 21.72
CA ALA A 309 -12.08 -8.03 22.25
C ALA A 309 -11.30 -7.72 23.54
N THR A 310 -10.93 -6.45 23.69
CA THR A 310 -10.30 -5.93 24.91
C THR A 310 -11.07 -4.71 25.41
N PRO A 311 -11.13 -4.49 26.74
CA PRO A 311 -11.74 -3.29 27.31
C PRO A 311 -11.10 -1.99 26.79
N GLN A 312 -9.80 -2.01 26.49
CA GLN A 312 -9.07 -0.88 25.95
C GLN A 312 -9.54 -0.55 24.53
N CYS A 313 -9.71 -1.54 23.66
CA CYS A 313 -10.22 -1.33 22.31
C CYS A 313 -11.69 -0.90 22.33
N ASP A 314 -12.51 -1.43 23.23
CA ASP A 314 -13.89 -0.95 23.44
C ASP A 314 -13.93 0.53 23.86
N THR A 315 -13.02 0.96 24.75
CA THR A 315 -12.85 2.35 25.11
C THR A 315 -12.50 3.22 23.90
N MET A 316 -11.54 2.79 23.07
CA MET A 316 -11.12 3.53 21.88
C MET A 316 -12.22 3.62 20.82
N LYS A 317 -13.03 2.56 20.68
CA LYS A 317 -14.20 2.56 19.81
C LYS A 317 -15.28 3.50 20.33
N ALA A 318 -15.55 3.49 21.62
CA ALA A 318 -16.60 4.32 22.24
C ALA A 318 -16.28 5.82 22.18
N ASN A 319 -15.02 6.22 22.43
CA ASN A 319 -14.62 7.64 22.38
C ASN A 319 -14.35 8.14 20.96
N GLY A 320 -14.12 7.24 19.98
CA GLY A 320 -13.84 7.54 18.59
C GLY A 320 -12.48 8.18 18.32
N ASN A 321 -11.57 8.17 19.28
CA ASN A 321 -10.31 8.91 19.19
C ASN A 321 -9.33 8.34 18.16
N TYR A 322 -9.39 7.05 17.82
CA TYR A 322 -8.63 6.52 16.69
C TYR A 322 -9.10 7.10 15.36
N VAL A 323 -10.40 7.10 15.12
CA VAL A 323 -11.00 7.65 13.90
C VAL A 323 -10.72 9.15 13.76
N LYS A 324 -10.94 9.92 14.84
CA LYS A 324 -10.67 11.36 14.86
C LYS A 324 -9.19 11.68 14.71
N GLY A 325 -8.33 10.94 15.40
CA GLY A 325 -6.88 11.16 15.38
C GLY A 325 -6.29 10.90 14.00
N VAL A 326 -6.65 9.77 13.37
CA VAL A 326 -6.22 9.46 12.00
C VAL A 326 -6.74 10.51 11.02
N GLY A 327 -8.02 10.91 11.10
CA GLY A 327 -8.58 11.95 10.24
C GLY A 327 -7.87 13.30 10.39
N TYR A 328 -7.57 13.69 11.63
CA TYR A 328 -6.81 14.92 11.90
C TYR A 328 -5.38 14.86 11.33
N ALA A 329 -4.67 13.75 11.55
CA ALA A 329 -3.33 13.55 11.02
C ALA A 329 -3.33 13.63 9.47
N LEU A 330 -4.25 12.92 8.82
CA LEU A 330 -4.40 12.95 7.36
C LEU A 330 -4.68 14.36 6.83
N LYS A 331 -5.55 15.12 7.50
CA LYS A 331 -5.85 16.50 7.13
C LYS A 331 -4.61 17.39 7.23
N LYS A 332 -3.91 17.36 8.36
CA LYS A 332 -2.79 18.27 8.63
C LYS A 332 -1.57 17.92 7.77
N LEU A 333 -1.20 16.66 7.70
CA LEU A 333 -0.07 16.18 6.92
C LEU A 333 -0.38 16.24 5.41
N GLY A 334 -1.61 15.89 5.01
CA GLY A 334 -2.06 15.97 3.62
C GLY A 334 -2.16 17.40 3.08
N GLY A 335 -2.20 18.41 3.96
CA GLY A 335 -2.09 19.82 3.59
C GLY A 335 -0.68 20.27 3.20
N VAL A 336 0.35 19.46 3.46
CA VAL A 336 1.74 19.75 3.07
C VAL A 336 2.00 19.17 1.68
N PRO A 337 2.38 19.99 0.67
CA PRO A 337 2.38 19.57 -0.74
C PRO A 337 3.27 18.38 -1.08
N ASN A 338 4.38 18.20 -0.38
CA ASN A 338 5.37 17.14 -0.62
C ASN A 338 5.24 15.95 0.36
N VAL A 339 4.12 15.86 1.10
CA VAL A 339 3.82 14.74 2.00
C VAL A 339 2.82 13.78 1.35
N TYR A 340 3.11 12.49 1.45
CA TYR A 340 2.37 11.36 0.89
C TYR A 340 1.93 10.45 2.03
N ASN A 341 0.65 10.50 2.40
CA ASN A 341 0.11 9.72 3.53
C ASN A 341 -0.29 8.31 3.09
N TYR A 342 0.32 7.30 3.71
CA TYR A 342 -0.08 5.91 3.62
C TYR A 342 -0.66 5.46 4.97
N VAL A 343 -1.91 5.04 4.98
CA VAL A 343 -2.58 4.58 6.20
C VAL A 343 -2.23 3.11 6.45
N ASP A 344 -1.93 2.75 7.69
CA ASP A 344 -1.68 1.36 8.03
C ASP A 344 -2.93 0.51 7.85
N ALA A 345 -2.80 -0.58 7.12
CA ALA A 345 -3.87 -1.50 6.74
C ALA A 345 -3.66 -2.92 7.30
N GLY A 346 -2.91 -3.06 8.39
CA GLY A 346 -2.64 -4.36 9.00
C GLY A 346 -1.96 -5.34 8.04
N HIS A 347 -2.42 -6.57 8.00
CA HIS A 347 -1.86 -7.62 7.14
C HIS A 347 -2.91 -8.69 6.78
N HIS A 348 -2.61 -9.57 5.79
CA HIS A 348 -3.56 -10.59 5.34
C HIS A 348 -4.04 -11.49 6.48
N GLY A 349 -3.15 -11.91 7.36
CA GLY A 349 -3.45 -12.75 8.51
C GLY A 349 -4.20 -12.05 9.65
N TRP A 350 -4.66 -10.83 9.43
CA TRP A 350 -5.49 -10.05 10.37
C TRP A 350 -6.80 -9.60 9.72
N ILE A 351 -6.75 -8.91 8.59
CA ILE A 351 -7.94 -8.36 7.95
C ILE A 351 -8.35 -9.05 6.65
N GLY A 352 -7.69 -10.15 6.26
CA GLY A 352 -7.96 -10.88 5.03
C GLY A 352 -9.24 -11.71 5.01
N TRP A 353 -9.92 -11.91 6.16
CA TRP A 353 -11.22 -12.60 6.24
C TRP A 353 -12.37 -11.68 5.84
N ASP A 354 -13.43 -12.27 5.30
CA ASP A 354 -14.61 -11.54 4.83
C ASP A 354 -15.21 -10.60 5.88
N ASP A 355 -15.31 -11.08 7.12
CA ASP A 355 -15.85 -10.34 8.26
C ASP A 355 -14.97 -9.16 8.71
N ASN A 356 -13.75 -9.09 8.24
CA ASN A 356 -12.78 -8.06 8.60
C ASN A 356 -12.50 -7.10 7.44
N LEU A 357 -12.32 -7.62 6.22
CA LEU A 357 -11.87 -6.85 5.05
C LEU A 357 -12.83 -5.71 4.67
N GLY A 358 -14.12 -6.03 4.52
CA GLY A 358 -15.15 -5.03 4.19
C GLY A 358 -15.27 -3.95 5.26
N PRO A 359 -15.57 -4.33 6.51
CA PRO A 359 -15.67 -3.38 7.63
C PRO A 359 -14.41 -2.53 7.85
N SER A 360 -13.20 -3.08 7.59
CA SER A 360 -11.95 -2.30 7.65
C SER A 360 -11.90 -1.24 6.56
N ALA A 361 -12.24 -1.56 5.32
CA ALA A 361 -12.25 -0.58 4.23
C ALA A 361 -13.25 0.56 4.49
N ASP A 362 -14.43 0.26 5.02
CA ASP A 362 -15.43 1.25 5.39
C ASP A 362 -14.95 2.13 6.55
N LEU A 363 -14.29 1.54 7.55
CA LEU A 363 -13.72 2.29 8.68
C LEU A 363 -12.56 3.19 8.25
N PHE A 364 -11.71 2.76 7.31
CA PHE A 364 -10.65 3.60 6.75
C PHE A 364 -11.24 4.82 6.02
N LYS A 365 -12.32 4.64 5.26
CA LYS A 365 -13.03 5.76 4.64
C LYS A 365 -13.61 6.70 5.70
N GLN A 366 -14.25 6.16 6.73
CA GLN A 366 -14.77 6.95 7.84
C GLN A 366 -13.65 7.78 8.51
N ALA A 367 -12.49 7.16 8.78
CA ALA A 367 -11.37 7.86 9.38
C ALA A 367 -10.80 8.94 8.45
N ALA A 368 -10.63 8.65 7.16
CA ALA A 368 -10.13 9.61 6.19
C ALA A 368 -11.02 10.85 6.06
N THR A 369 -12.33 10.73 6.32
CA THR A 369 -13.30 11.83 6.25
C THR A 369 -13.64 12.43 7.62
N ALA A 370 -13.06 11.92 8.70
CA ALA A 370 -13.27 12.45 10.05
C ALA A 370 -12.47 13.73 10.28
N ASP A 371 -12.92 14.53 11.26
CA ASP A 371 -12.23 15.72 11.78
C ASP A 371 -11.80 16.74 10.70
N GLY A 372 -12.58 16.82 9.63
CA GLY A 372 -12.36 17.70 8.48
C GLY A 372 -11.31 17.18 7.48
N GLY A 373 -10.94 15.88 7.55
CA GLY A 373 -10.18 15.18 6.53
C GLY A 373 -10.99 14.91 5.27
N THR A 374 -10.32 14.45 4.23
CA THR A 374 -10.92 13.99 2.97
C THR A 374 -10.16 12.77 2.45
N VAL A 375 -10.82 11.94 1.64
CA VAL A 375 -10.14 10.79 1.00
C VAL A 375 -8.95 11.22 0.13
N ALA A 376 -8.96 12.45 -0.40
CA ALA A 376 -7.85 13.02 -1.18
C ALA A 376 -6.58 13.26 -0.34
N SER A 377 -6.67 13.24 1.00
CA SER A 377 -5.50 13.31 1.89
C SER A 377 -4.78 11.96 2.03
N VAL A 378 -5.33 10.88 1.49
CA VAL A 378 -4.75 9.54 1.49
C VAL A 378 -4.11 9.27 0.13
N HIS A 379 -2.79 9.10 0.11
CA HIS A 379 -2.05 8.74 -1.10
C HIS A 379 -2.06 7.23 -1.34
N GLY A 380 -2.09 6.46 -0.27
CA GLY A 380 -2.12 5.00 -0.33
C GLY A 380 -2.29 4.34 1.03
N PHE A 381 -1.99 3.04 1.05
CA PHE A 381 -2.04 2.23 2.25
C PHE A 381 -0.78 1.38 2.35
N ILE A 382 -0.43 0.97 3.57
CA ILE A 382 0.69 0.08 3.81
C ILE A 382 0.22 -1.19 4.51
N THR A 383 0.74 -2.35 4.12
CA THR A 383 0.46 -3.63 4.76
C THR A 383 1.71 -4.25 5.37
N ASN A 384 1.52 -5.15 6.30
CA ASN A 384 2.57 -5.92 6.97
C ASN A 384 3.55 -5.07 7.80
N THR A 385 3.20 -3.82 8.13
CA THR A 385 4.07 -2.96 8.95
C THR A 385 4.37 -3.65 10.27
N ALA A 386 5.65 -3.80 10.57
CA ALA A 386 6.14 -4.46 11.78
C ALA A 386 5.64 -5.91 11.97
N ASN A 387 5.23 -6.60 10.89
CA ASN A 387 4.77 -7.98 10.92
C ASN A 387 5.70 -8.92 10.13
N TYR A 388 5.31 -10.18 9.96
CA TYR A 388 6.16 -11.27 9.46
C TYR A 388 5.52 -12.06 8.33
N SER A 389 4.34 -11.67 7.86
CA SER A 389 3.58 -12.39 6.83
C SER A 389 4.35 -12.49 5.52
N ALA A 390 4.45 -13.70 4.95
CA ALA A 390 5.16 -13.93 3.71
C ALA A 390 4.69 -12.99 2.59
N LEU A 391 5.65 -12.42 1.84
CA LEU A 391 5.33 -11.55 0.70
C LEU A 391 4.54 -12.30 -0.37
N LYS A 392 4.96 -13.53 -0.67
CA LYS A 392 4.32 -14.42 -1.64
C LYS A 392 4.55 -15.88 -1.24
N GLU A 393 3.47 -16.65 -1.20
CA GLU A 393 3.53 -18.11 -1.06
C GLU A 393 3.57 -18.74 -2.45
N ALA A 394 4.68 -19.44 -2.76
CA ALA A 394 4.92 -19.94 -4.13
C ALA A 394 4.40 -21.36 -4.37
N HIS A 395 4.06 -22.10 -3.31
CA HIS A 395 3.80 -23.54 -3.41
C HIS A 395 2.35 -23.94 -3.22
N PHE A 396 1.47 -22.98 -2.93
CA PHE A 396 0.02 -23.19 -2.86
C PHE A 396 -0.72 -21.86 -3.03
N SER A 397 -1.99 -21.96 -3.36
CA SER A 397 -2.91 -20.83 -3.49
C SER A 397 -4.25 -21.13 -2.84
N VAL A 398 -5.05 -20.11 -2.61
CA VAL A 398 -6.44 -20.30 -2.09
C VAL A 398 -7.34 -21.06 -3.04
N GLY A 399 -7.00 -21.15 -4.32
CA GLY A 399 -7.73 -21.90 -5.34
C GLY A 399 -7.41 -23.40 -5.38
N ASP A 400 -6.39 -23.84 -4.65
CA ASP A 400 -5.97 -25.24 -4.68
C ASP A 400 -6.90 -26.13 -3.84
N SER A 401 -6.99 -27.40 -4.23
CA SER A 401 -7.69 -28.44 -3.48
C SER A 401 -6.81 -29.68 -3.35
N VAL A 402 -6.72 -30.23 -2.15
CA VAL A 402 -5.90 -31.37 -1.81
C VAL A 402 -6.71 -32.40 -1.00
N ALA A 403 -6.68 -33.66 -1.37
CA ALA A 403 -7.45 -34.72 -0.73
C ALA A 403 -8.96 -34.40 -0.61
N GLY A 404 -9.53 -33.72 -1.62
CA GLY A 404 -10.95 -33.32 -1.66
C GLY A 404 -11.31 -32.11 -0.80
N LYS A 405 -10.33 -31.39 -0.21
CA LYS A 405 -10.52 -30.20 0.60
C LYS A 405 -9.86 -29.00 -0.03
N SER A 406 -10.48 -27.82 0.09
CA SER A 406 -9.87 -26.55 -0.30
C SER A 406 -8.68 -26.23 0.61
N VAL A 407 -7.63 -25.62 0.07
CA VAL A 407 -6.52 -25.06 0.86
C VAL A 407 -7.02 -24.09 1.94
N ARG A 408 -8.12 -23.40 1.70
CA ARG A 408 -8.76 -22.54 2.71
C ARG A 408 -9.25 -23.27 3.96
N GLU A 409 -9.49 -24.58 3.89
CA GLU A 409 -9.89 -25.42 5.03
C GLU A 409 -8.70 -25.85 5.90
N SER A 410 -7.47 -25.57 5.48
CA SER A 410 -6.31 -25.87 6.31
C SER A 410 -6.31 -25.00 7.58
N LYS A 411 -5.74 -25.53 8.66
CA LYS A 411 -5.60 -24.80 9.94
C LYS A 411 -4.80 -23.52 9.82
N TRP A 412 -3.86 -23.46 8.88
CA TRP A 412 -3.06 -22.27 8.65
C TRP A 412 -3.83 -21.16 7.95
N VAL A 413 -4.60 -21.51 6.91
CA VAL A 413 -5.36 -20.53 6.11
C VAL A 413 -6.67 -20.16 6.79
N ASP A 414 -7.32 -21.12 7.46
CA ASP A 414 -8.53 -20.92 8.28
C ASP A 414 -9.60 -20.06 7.58
N TRP A 415 -9.97 -20.45 6.36
CA TRP A 415 -10.95 -19.75 5.52
C TRP A 415 -10.55 -18.33 5.06
N ASN A 416 -9.33 -17.86 5.35
CA ASN A 416 -8.84 -16.60 4.78
C ASN A 416 -8.92 -16.64 3.25
N ARG A 417 -9.15 -15.49 2.62
CA ARG A 417 -9.14 -15.36 1.15
C ARG A 417 -7.75 -15.14 0.57
N TYR A 418 -6.77 -14.93 1.40
CA TYR A 418 -5.39 -14.63 1.02
C TYR A 418 -4.42 -15.50 1.81
N VAL A 419 -3.34 -15.87 1.17
CA VAL A 419 -2.26 -16.65 1.78
C VAL A 419 -0.96 -15.85 1.93
N ASP A 420 -0.92 -14.65 1.33
CA ASP A 420 0.26 -13.79 1.29
C ASP A 420 -0.08 -12.30 1.17
N GLU A 421 0.92 -11.45 1.43
CA GLU A 421 0.72 -10.00 1.45
C GLU A 421 0.52 -9.40 0.06
N LEU A 422 1.16 -9.93 -0.97
CA LEU A 422 1.06 -9.36 -2.32
C LEU A 422 -0.37 -9.49 -2.86
N SER A 423 -0.94 -10.70 -2.78
CA SER A 423 -2.31 -10.93 -3.23
C SER A 423 -3.33 -10.16 -2.40
N PHE A 424 -3.11 -10.08 -1.08
CA PHE A 424 -3.93 -9.30 -0.17
C PHE A 424 -3.88 -7.80 -0.49
N ALA A 425 -2.69 -7.21 -0.58
CA ALA A 425 -2.53 -5.78 -0.82
C ALA A 425 -3.19 -5.35 -2.14
N GLN A 426 -3.03 -6.13 -3.21
CA GLN A 426 -3.65 -5.85 -4.50
C GLN A 426 -5.19 -5.93 -4.44
N ALA A 427 -5.74 -6.95 -3.78
CA ALA A 427 -7.18 -7.10 -3.61
C ALA A 427 -7.76 -6.03 -2.68
N PHE A 428 -7.05 -5.70 -1.60
CA PHE A 428 -7.49 -4.68 -0.66
C PHE A 428 -7.47 -3.27 -1.29
N ARG A 429 -6.46 -2.96 -2.13
CA ARG A 429 -6.45 -1.75 -2.95
C ARG A 429 -7.74 -1.63 -3.78
N ALA A 430 -8.13 -2.70 -4.48
CA ALA A 430 -9.37 -2.71 -5.27
C ALA A 430 -10.61 -2.49 -4.39
N LYS A 431 -10.65 -3.09 -3.18
CA LYS A 431 -11.72 -2.88 -2.20
C LYS A 431 -11.77 -1.44 -1.72
N LEU A 432 -10.64 -0.82 -1.41
CA LEU A 432 -10.54 0.59 -1.00
C LEU A 432 -11.06 1.54 -2.08
N VAL A 433 -10.67 1.32 -3.33
CA VAL A 433 -11.22 2.07 -4.49
C VAL A 433 -12.74 1.90 -4.56
N SER A 434 -13.25 0.69 -4.36
CA SER A 434 -14.70 0.42 -4.42
C SER A 434 -15.51 1.15 -3.35
N VAL A 435 -14.92 1.47 -2.20
CA VAL A 435 -15.59 2.26 -1.15
C VAL A 435 -15.38 3.76 -1.32
N GLY A 436 -14.61 4.22 -2.31
CA GLY A 436 -14.52 5.61 -2.75
C GLY A 436 -13.19 6.31 -2.50
N PHE A 437 -12.11 5.58 -2.30
CA PHE A 437 -10.76 6.15 -2.44
C PHE A 437 -10.39 6.33 -3.91
N ASP A 438 -9.41 7.19 -4.18
CA ASP A 438 -8.96 7.49 -5.53
C ASP A 438 -8.46 6.22 -6.24
N PRO A 439 -8.80 5.99 -7.52
CA PRO A 439 -8.25 4.86 -8.28
C PRO A 439 -6.72 4.84 -8.40
N GLY A 440 -6.06 5.97 -8.23
CA GLY A 440 -4.60 6.13 -8.25
C GLY A 440 -3.91 5.80 -6.92
N ILE A 441 -4.65 5.47 -5.83
CA ILE A 441 -3.98 5.12 -4.55
C ILE A 441 -2.99 3.98 -4.76
N GLY A 442 -1.80 4.08 -4.15
CA GLY A 442 -0.78 3.05 -4.16
C GLY A 442 -0.79 2.17 -2.90
N MET A 443 -0.06 1.07 -2.96
CA MET A 443 0.18 0.21 -1.79
C MET A 443 1.67 0.14 -1.49
N LEU A 444 2.01 0.14 -0.20
CA LEU A 444 3.32 -0.27 0.29
C LEU A 444 3.20 -1.63 0.98
N ILE A 445 4.25 -2.43 0.92
CA ILE A 445 4.36 -3.68 1.69
C ILE A 445 5.66 -3.61 2.49
N ASP A 446 5.57 -3.74 3.82
CA ASP A 446 6.76 -3.89 4.65
C ASP A 446 7.33 -5.29 4.50
N THR A 447 8.53 -5.36 3.94
CA THR A 447 9.25 -6.61 3.68
C THR A 447 10.45 -6.82 4.61
N SER A 448 10.58 -6.00 5.65
CA SER A 448 11.77 -5.98 6.51
C SER A 448 12.06 -7.32 7.21
N ARG A 449 11.01 -8.11 7.54
CA ARG A 449 11.14 -9.31 8.38
C ARG A 449 10.37 -10.53 7.88
N ASN A 450 10.00 -10.57 6.62
CA ASN A 450 9.15 -11.62 6.05
C ASN A 450 9.86 -12.54 5.04
N GLY A 451 11.19 -12.58 5.06
CA GLY A 451 11.99 -13.34 4.10
C GLY A 451 11.91 -14.86 4.24
N TRP A 452 11.77 -15.36 5.48
CA TRP A 452 11.62 -16.79 5.77
C TRP A 452 12.54 -17.69 4.95
N GLY A 453 13.86 -17.45 5.05
CA GLY A 453 14.89 -18.18 4.34
C GLY A 453 15.53 -19.30 5.20
N GLY A 454 16.78 -19.61 4.88
CA GLY A 454 17.57 -20.62 5.56
C GLY A 454 17.09 -22.05 5.30
N ALA A 455 17.51 -22.98 6.14
CA ALA A 455 17.23 -24.41 5.98
C ALA A 455 15.74 -24.78 6.16
N ALA A 456 14.97 -23.94 6.83
CA ALA A 456 13.54 -24.16 7.05
C ALA A 456 12.66 -23.75 5.86
N ARG A 457 13.21 -23.05 4.86
CA ARG A 457 12.46 -22.62 3.68
C ARG A 457 12.13 -23.81 2.78
N PRO A 458 10.84 -24.08 2.49
CA PRO A 458 10.46 -25.16 1.59
C PRO A 458 10.97 -24.93 0.16
N GLY A 459 11.40 -26.02 -0.50
CA GLY A 459 11.76 -26.04 -1.92
C GLY A 459 10.62 -26.49 -2.85
N GLY A 460 9.44 -26.79 -2.30
CA GLY A 460 8.28 -27.29 -3.03
C GLY A 460 7.04 -27.39 -2.14
N PRO A 461 5.89 -27.82 -2.71
CA PRO A 461 4.66 -28.01 -1.94
C PRO A 461 4.83 -29.15 -0.91
N GLY A 462 4.02 -29.11 0.14
CA GLY A 462 3.98 -30.17 1.14
C GLY A 462 3.34 -31.46 0.63
N SER A 463 3.33 -32.48 1.48
CA SER A 463 2.70 -33.78 1.16
C SER A 463 1.20 -33.64 0.90
N PRO A 464 0.67 -34.22 -0.21
CA PRO A 464 -0.76 -34.17 -0.52
C PRO A 464 -1.62 -35.13 0.30
N ALA A 465 -1.08 -35.76 1.35
CA ALA A 465 -1.83 -36.68 2.22
C ALA A 465 -3.00 -36.01 2.95
N SER A 466 -2.89 -34.74 3.26
CA SER A 466 -3.98 -33.89 3.76
C SER A 466 -3.73 -32.43 3.38
N VAL A 467 -4.79 -31.60 3.45
CA VAL A 467 -4.68 -30.18 3.19
C VAL A 467 -3.74 -29.48 4.19
N ASP A 468 -3.76 -29.90 5.46
CA ASP A 468 -2.86 -29.35 6.49
C ASP A 468 -1.39 -29.68 6.21
N THR A 469 -1.08 -30.94 5.89
CA THR A 469 0.31 -31.35 5.56
C THR A 469 0.82 -30.70 4.28
N TYR A 470 -0.07 -30.48 3.31
CA TYR A 470 0.25 -29.81 2.06
C TYR A 470 0.63 -28.34 2.31
N VAL A 471 -0.20 -27.61 3.03
CA VAL A 471 0.04 -26.21 3.36
C VAL A 471 1.24 -26.06 4.31
N ASP A 472 1.30 -26.81 5.40
CA ASP A 472 2.39 -26.73 6.36
C ASP A 472 3.75 -27.09 5.76
N GLY A 473 3.80 -28.07 4.85
CA GLY A 473 5.04 -28.44 4.18
C GLY A 473 5.50 -27.43 3.14
N GLY A 474 4.55 -26.69 2.52
CA GLY A 474 4.82 -25.77 1.41
C GLY A 474 4.93 -24.30 1.81
N ARG A 475 4.33 -23.85 2.93
CA ARG A 475 4.30 -22.44 3.29
C ARG A 475 5.68 -21.88 3.67
N PHE A 476 5.94 -20.66 3.24
CA PHE A 476 7.17 -19.93 3.60
C PHE A 476 7.06 -19.34 5.00
N ASP A 477 5.94 -18.73 5.36
CA ASP A 477 5.72 -18.22 6.71
C ASP A 477 5.75 -19.39 7.70
N ARG A 478 6.80 -19.43 8.52
CA ARG A 478 7.06 -20.53 9.49
C ARG A 478 6.60 -20.23 10.90
N ARG A 479 5.84 -19.15 11.12
CA ARG A 479 5.22 -18.90 12.44
C ARG A 479 4.38 -20.10 12.86
N ILE A 480 4.26 -20.30 14.17
CA ILE A 480 3.41 -21.36 14.74
C ILE A 480 1.93 -21.08 14.40
N HIS A 481 1.53 -19.82 14.44
CA HIS A 481 0.20 -19.34 14.08
C HIS A 481 0.30 -17.97 13.42
N VAL A 482 -0.56 -17.70 12.43
CA VAL A 482 -0.57 -16.43 11.68
C VAL A 482 -0.81 -15.20 12.56
N GLY A 483 -1.47 -15.35 13.70
CA GLY A 483 -1.69 -14.30 14.70
C GLY A 483 -0.51 -14.04 15.64
N ASN A 484 0.61 -14.76 15.49
CA ASN A 484 1.83 -14.47 16.27
C ASN A 484 2.56 -13.27 15.64
N TRP A 485 2.94 -12.29 16.44
CA TRP A 485 3.44 -11.02 15.94
C TRP A 485 4.74 -10.53 16.61
N CYS A 486 5.07 -10.99 17.83
CA CYS A 486 6.18 -10.43 18.61
C CYS A 486 7.48 -11.22 18.39
N ASN A 487 8.54 -10.56 17.94
CA ASN A 487 9.91 -11.06 17.81
C ASN A 487 10.01 -12.51 17.30
N GLN A 488 9.37 -12.84 16.20
CA GLN A 488 9.17 -14.22 15.75
C GLN A 488 10.48 -14.94 15.41
N SER A 489 10.69 -16.08 16.04
CA SER A 489 11.82 -16.96 15.75
C SER A 489 11.71 -17.59 14.36
N GLY A 490 12.83 -17.73 13.67
CA GLY A 490 12.92 -18.26 12.31
C GLY A 490 12.67 -17.25 11.20
N ALA A 491 12.20 -16.04 11.53
CA ALA A 491 12.02 -14.98 10.57
C ALA A 491 13.33 -14.54 9.89
N GLY A 492 13.25 -14.04 8.66
CA GLY A 492 14.38 -13.54 7.89
C GLY A 492 14.13 -12.14 7.31
N LEU A 493 15.20 -11.44 6.93
CA LEU A 493 15.07 -10.24 6.10
C LEU A 493 14.40 -10.62 4.78
N GLY A 494 13.39 -9.85 4.38
CA GLY A 494 12.68 -10.07 3.12
C GLY A 494 13.29 -9.34 1.93
N GLU A 495 12.49 -9.16 0.90
CA GLU A 495 12.88 -8.39 -0.29
C GLU A 495 13.43 -7.03 0.11
N ARG A 496 14.50 -6.60 -0.58
CA ARG A 496 15.10 -5.29 -0.33
C ARG A 496 14.15 -4.20 -0.80
N PRO A 497 14.18 -3.02 -0.17
CA PRO A 497 13.38 -1.88 -0.61
C PRO A 497 13.50 -1.66 -2.12
N THR A 498 12.37 -1.65 -2.81
CA THR A 498 12.31 -1.62 -4.28
C THR A 498 11.07 -0.85 -4.73
N ALA A 499 11.24 0.15 -5.58
CA ALA A 499 10.15 0.90 -6.17
C ALA A 499 9.42 0.09 -7.26
N GLN A 500 8.11 0.21 -7.34
CA GLN A 500 7.24 -0.37 -8.37
C GLN A 500 7.43 -1.88 -8.60
N PRO A 501 7.47 -2.72 -7.55
CA PRO A 501 7.79 -4.14 -7.70
C PRO A 501 6.67 -4.96 -8.34
N ALA A 502 5.43 -4.47 -8.29
CA ALA A 502 4.24 -5.13 -8.83
C ALA A 502 3.12 -4.13 -9.13
N PRO A 503 2.13 -4.49 -9.98
CA PRO A 503 0.99 -3.62 -10.27
C PRO A 503 0.25 -3.19 -9.00
N GLY A 504 0.02 -1.88 -8.85
CA GLY A 504 -0.66 -1.28 -7.71
C GLY A 504 0.17 -1.23 -6.42
N ILE A 505 1.43 -1.68 -6.47
CA ILE A 505 2.38 -1.60 -5.35
C ILE A 505 3.41 -0.52 -5.67
N ASP A 506 3.41 0.54 -4.88
CA ASP A 506 4.33 1.67 -5.05
C ASP A 506 5.77 1.31 -4.68
N ALA A 507 5.92 0.55 -3.58
CA ALA A 507 7.23 0.04 -3.18
C ALA A 507 7.12 -1.14 -2.20
N TYR A 508 8.13 -2.00 -2.20
CA TYR A 508 8.53 -2.77 -1.02
C TYR A 508 9.41 -1.87 -0.15
N VAL A 509 9.14 -1.86 1.14
CA VAL A 509 9.82 -0.99 2.10
C VAL A 509 10.29 -1.77 3.33
N TRP A 510 11.28 -1.23 4.03
CA TRP A 510 11.64 -1.65 5.38
C TRP A 510 11.15 -0.60 6.36
N MET A 511 9.83 -0.56 6.56
CA MET A 511 9.21 0.42 7.44
C MET A 511 9.56 0.14 8.89
N LYS A 512 9.48 -1.14 9.32
CA LYS A 512 10.06 -1.55 10.61
C LYS A 512 11.57 -1.74 10.44
N PRO A 513 12.40 -1.02 11.20
CA PRO A 513 13.84 -1.23 11.16
C PRO A 513 14.20 -2.63 11.68
N PRO A 514 14.84 -3.50 10.87
CA PRO A 514 15.29 -4.81 11.35
C PRO A 514 16.23 -4.71 12.56
N GLY A 515 16.02 -5.56 13.56
CA GLY A 515 16.78 -5.54 14.80
C GLY A 515 16.20 -4.65 15.90
N GLU A 516 15.10 -3.93 15.64
CA GLU A 516 14.36 -3.25 16.69
C GLU A 516 13.25 -4.17 17.25
N SER A 517 13.29 -4.42 18.55
CA SER A 517 12.35 -5.30 19.25
C SER A 517 10.90 -4.86 19.10
N ASP A 518 9.98 -5.83 19.06
CA ASP A 518 8.53 -5.59 19.13
C ASP A 518 8.03 -5.43 20.57
N GLY A 519 8.72 -6.07 21.53
CA GLY A 519 8.39 -6.02 22.93
C GLY A 519 9.30 -6.93 23.77
N SER A 520 9.35 -6.68 25.06
CA SER A 520 10.22 -7.43 25.97
C SER A 520 9.72 -8.85 26.25
N SER A 521 10.66 -9.80 26.35
CA SER A 521 10.35 -11.20 26.71
C SER A 521 9.89 -11.40 28.16
N SER A 522 10.02 -10.38 29.00
CA SER A 522 9.59 -10.34 30.40
C SER A 522 9.26 -8.90 30.79
N GLN A 523 8.62 -8.72 31.93
CA GLN A 523 8.31 -7.38 32.40
C GLN A 523 9.59 -6.58 32.70
N ILE A 524 9.78 -5.44 32.04
CA ILE A 524 10.90 -4.51 32.23
C ILE A 524 10.31 -3.14 32.58
N PRO A 525 10.58 -2.58 33.76
CA PRO A 525 10.18 -1.23 34.12
C PRO A 525 10.76 -0.22 33.13
N ASN A 526 9.91 0.71 32.67
CA ASN A 526 10.31 1.79 31.75
C ASN A 526 9.42 3.01 31.96
N ASP A 527 9.91 4.16 31.50
CA ASP A 527 9.20 5.46 31.52
C ASP A 527 8.58 5.84 30.15
N GLU A 528 8.53 4.87 29.23
CA GLU A 528 8.08 5.08 27.85
C GLU A 528 6.59 4.72 27.63
N GLY A 529 5.87 4.33 28.71
CA GLY A 529 4.48 3.87 28.63
C GLY A 529 4.28 2.47 28.09
N LYS A 530 5.38 1.73 27.78
CA LYS A 530 5.33 0.40 27.17
C LYS A 530 5.07 -0.67 28.21
N GLY A 531 4.04 -1.49 27.98
CA GLY A 531 3.68 -2.61 28.85
C GLY A 531 4.44 -3.89 28.52
N PHE A 532 4.16 -4.93 29.30
CA PHE A 532 4.58 -6.29 28.99
C PHE A 532 3.42 -7.06 28.35
N ASP A 533 3.58 -7.49 27.12
CA ASP A 533 2.61 -8.35 26.44
C ASP A 533 3.11 -9.79 26.43
N ARG A 534 2.28 -10.71 26.89
CA ARG A 534 2.64 -12.13 26.94
C ARG A 534 2.88 -12.76 25.56
N MET A 535 2.41 -12.16 24.49
CA MET A 535 2.78 -12.59 23.13
C MET A 535 4.27 -12.43 22.82
N CYS A 536 4.99 -11.64 23.63
CA CYS A 536 6.45 -11.50 23.57
C CYS A 536 7.20 -12.46 24.52
N ASP A 537 6.48 -13.17 25.38
CA ASP A 537 7.03 -14.18 26.29
C ASP A 537 7.20 -15.52 25.55
N PRO A 538 8.44 -16.03 25.37
CA PRO A 538 8.67 -17.28 24.63
C PRO A 538 8.04 -18.52 25.28
N THR A 539 7.65 -18.42 26.57
CA THR A 539 7.01 -19.52 27.31
C THR A 539 5.48 -19.47 27.29
N TYR A 540 4.91 -18.43 26.64
CA TYR A 540 3.48 -18.23 26.61
C TYR A 540 2.76 -19.20 25.68
N GLY A 541 1.75 -19.91 26.20
CA GLY A 541 0.93 -20.89 25.45
C GLY A 541 -0.16 -20.29 24.57
N GLY A 542 -0.28 -18.95 24.52
CA GLY A 542 -1.22 -18.26 23.61
C GLY A 542 -2.53 -17.78 24.24
N ASN A 543 -3.36 -17.19 23.40
CA ASN A 543 -4.67 -16.63 23.72
C ASN A 543 -5.63 -16.78 22.51
N PRO A 544 -6.88 -16.30 22.56
CA PRO A 544 -7.82 -16.45 21.44
C PRO A 544 -7.33 -15.87 20.11
N ARG A 545 -6.44 -14.84 20.12
CA ARG A 545 -5.93 -14.19 18.88
C ARG A 545 -5.00 -15.09 18.09
N ASN A 546 -4.32 -16.04 18.76
CA ASN A 546 -3.45 -16.99 18.11
C ASN A 546 -3.91 -18.45 18.30
N GLY A 547 -5.21 -18.64 18.52
CA GLY A 547 -5.79 -19.98 18.66
C GLY A 547 -5.20 -20.80 19.80
N PHE A 548 -4.73 -20.15 20.88
CA PHE A 548 -4.04 -20.78 22.01
C PHE A 548 -2.77 -21.56 21.62
N ASN A 549 -2.05 -21.07 20.60
CA ASN A 549 -0.75 -21.63 20.21
C ASN A 549 0.40 -20.92 20.94
N PRO A 550 1.56 -21.57 21.14
CA PRO A 550 2.74 -20.91 21.68
C PRO A 550 3.11 -19.64 20.90
N SER A 551 3.62 -18.62 21.60
CA SER A 551 3.92 -17.31 21.01
C SER A 551 4.98 -17.36 19.90
N GLY A 552 5.92 -18.32 19.96
CA GLY A 552 7.04 -18.40 19.01
C GLY A 552 8.04 -17.23 19.13
N ALA A 553 7.96 -16.43 20.18
CA ALA A 553 8.81 -15.26 20.38
C ALA A 553 10.24 -15.67 20.75
N LEU A 554 11.21 -14.85 20.32
CA LEU A 554 12.62 -15.00 20.70
C LEU A 554 12.82 -14.62 22.18
N PRO A 555 13.67 -15.36 22.93
CA PRO A 555 14.00 -15.02 24.31
C PRO A 555 14.97 -13.84 24.40
N GLY A 556 14.97 -13.17 25.55
CA GLY A 556 15.92 -12.10 25.84
C GLY A 556 15.66 -10.78 25.12
N ALA A 557 14.46 -10.60 24.56
CA ALA A 557 14.09 -9.37 23.87
C ALA A 557 13.99 -8.19 24.85
N PRO A 558 14.53 -6.99 24.48
CA PRO A 558 14.36 -5.76 25.24
C PRO A 558 12.98 -5.14 24.98
N VAL A 559 12.71 -4.02 25.64
CA VAL A 559 11.51 -3.20 25.43
C VAL A 559 11.38 -2.81 23.96
N SER A 560 10.14 -2.68 23.46
CA SER A 560 9.79 -2.30 22.09
C SER A 560 10.61 -1.10 21.57
N GLY A 561 11.12 -1.18 20.35
CA GLY A 561 11.96 -0.17 19.71
C GLY A 561 13.45 -0.20 20.12
N ARG A 562 13.82 -0.93 21.15
CA ARG A 562 15.23 -1.09 21.53
C ARG A 562 15.92 -2.12 20.64
N TRP A 563 17.25 -1.94 20.46
CA TRP A 563 18.05 -2.84 19.62
C TRP A 563 18.11 -4.24 20.20
N PHE A 564 17.81 -5.23 19.38
CA PHE A 564 17.79 -6.64 19.70
C PHE A 564 18.75 -7.41 18.77
N SER A 565 20.03 -7.48 19.14
CA SER A 565 21.10 -8.08 18.34
C SER A 565 20.80 -9.52 17.93
N ALA A 566 20.26 -10.35 18.86
CA ALA A 566 19.93 -11.75 18.55
C ALA A 566 18.90 -11.87 17.40
N GLN A 567 17.85 -11.04 17.43
CA GLN A 567 16.87 -10.99 16.33
C GLN A 567 17.52 -10.50 15.03
N PHE A 568 18.32 -9.44 15.08
CA PHE A 568 19.00 -8.91 13.89
C PHE A 568 19.88 -9.97 13.23
N GLN A 569 20.68 -10.70 14.02
CA GLN A 569 21.53 -11.78 13.54
C GLN A 569 20.70 -12.93 12.94
N GLU A 570 19.58 -13.29 13.55
CA GLU A 570 18.68 -14.32 13.02
C GLU A 570 18.02 -13.88 11.70
N LEU A 571 17.54 -12.65 11.62
CA LEU A 571 16.98 -12.07 10.40
C LEU A 571 17.98 -12.10 9.24
N MET A 572 19.26 -11.79 9.51
CA MET A 572 20.31 -11.86 8.49
C MET A 572 20.59 -13.29 8.04
N ARG A 573 20.68 -14.25 8.98
CA ARG A 573 20.93 -15.67 8.65
C ARG A 573 19.82 -16.28 7.81
N ASN A 574 18.58 -15.90 8.10
CA ASN A 574 17.38 -16.41 7.45
C ASN A 574 16.88 -15.50 6.31
N ALA A 575 17.70 -14.57 5.86
CA ALA A 575 17.30 -13.65 4.78
C ALA A 575 16.89 -14.39 3.51
N TYR A 576 15.80 -13.95 2.90
CA TYR A 576 15.42 -14.36 1.56
C TYR A 576 14.80 -13.18 0.79
N PRO A 577 15.37 -12.80 -0.34
CA PRO A 577 16.56 -13.37 -1.00
C PRO A 577 17.81 -13.35 -0.11
N PRO A 578 18.73 -14.32 -0.29
CA PRO A 578 19.95 -14.38 0.53
C PRO A 578 20.78 -13.10 0.47
N LEU A 579 21.50 -12.82 1.55
CA LEU A 579 22.47 -11.72 1.58
C LEU A 579 23.71 -12.12 0.75
N ARG A 580 24.10 -11.26 -0.15
CA ARG A 580 25.34 -11.39 -0.94
C ARG A 580 26.53 -10.79 -0.21
#